data_7b7f93a1dffc5422c9cca90831994230
#
_entry.id   7b7f93a1dffc5422c9cca90831994230
#
_cell.length_a   1.000
_cell.length_b   1.000
_cell.length_c   1.000
_cell.angle_alpha   90.00
_cell.angle_beta   90.00
_cell.angle_gamma   90.00
#
_symmetry.space_group_name_H-M   'P 1'
#
loop_
_entity.id
_entity.type
_entity.pdbx_description
1 polymer ?
#
loop_
_entity_poly.entity_id
_entity_poly.type
_entity_poly.pdbx_seq_one_letter_code
_entity_poly.pdbx_strand_id
1 'polypeptide(L)'
;MDHGNMKMEGHDMSMYDLFTINGKSGDLVEPLKVNKGDKVRLRLVNAGYLSHDIHVHGHDIKVIATDGQPINDPKFIRDKVISIAPGERYDIEFTANNTEKWYVEDHSANKGAKGMKAVIEYDGSKEMKDKANEKEKLPKLDMTKYGAKKLGSFTLEQQYTATYNMDLNTQMNGNEMVYTINGKVFPDIDPIPVKKGDLVKVKLVNRSKMDDHPMHLHGHFFQVLSKDGKPIEGSPIVKDTLNLKPGEEYEVAFVADNPGDWMFHCHDLHHASAGMVTEVKYTDYKSDYVPDPNIPNKPE
;
A
#
# COMPACT_ATOMS: atom_id res chain seq x y z
N MET A 1 20.64 -39.45 7.45
CA MET A 1 20.29 -38.34 8.34
C MET A 1 19.09 -37.64 7.70
N ASP A 2 17.94 -37.90 8.27
CA ASP A 2 16.64 -37.47 7.75
C ASP A 2 16.50 -35.98 8.08
N HIS A 3 16.49 -35.13 7.05
CA HIS A 3 16.19 -33.72 7.24
C HIS A 3 14.67 -33.60 7.39
N GLY A 4 14.24 -33.73 8.65
CA GLY A 4 12.87 -33.50 9.04
C GLY A 4 12.39 -32.15 8.50
N ASN A 5 11.27 -32.22 7.77
CA ASN A 5 10.47 -31.09 7.32
C ASN A 5 10.10 -30.25 8.56
N MET A 6 10.91 -29.24 8.89
CA MET A 6 10.49 -28.19 9.82
C MET A 6 9.35 -27.44 9.15
N LYS A 7 8.14 -27.72 9.54
CA LYS A 7 7.01 -26.80 9.29
C LYS A 7 7.38 -25.51 10.00
N MET A 8 7.70 -24.49 9.23
CA MET A 8 7.75 -23.12 9.73
C MET A 8 6.31 -22.76 10.13
N GLU A 9 6.04 -22.71 11.43
CA GLU A 9 4.84 -22.07 11.99
C GLU A 9 5.01 -20.55 11.95
N GLY A 10 5.28 -20.01 10.77
CA GLY A 10 5.34 -18.58 10.50
C GLY A 10 4.41 -18.34 9.32
N HIS A 11 3.31 -17.64 9.57
CA HIS A 11 2.34 -17.11 8.61
C HIS A 11 2.00 -18.04 7.45
N ASP A 12 1.20 -19.05 7.73
CA ASP A 12 0.56 -19.82 6.66
C ASP A 12 -0.54 -18.95 6.02
N MET A 13 -0.11 -18.05 5.11
CA MET A 13 -1.02 -17.20 4.32
C MET A 13 -1.99 -18.03 3.49
N SER A 14 -1.81 -19.35 3.38
CA SER A 14 -2.72 -20.26 2.70
C SER A 14 -4.08 -20.40 3.40
N MET A 15 -4.18 -20.00 4.67
CA MET A 15 -5.44 -19.96 5.42
C MET A 15 -6.37 -18.82 4.97
N TYR A 16 -5.84 -17.76 4.33
CA TYR A 16 -6.66 -16.69 3.76
C TYR A 16 -7.10 -17.09 2.35
N ASP A 17 -8.23 -17.73 2.25
CA ASP A 17 -8.79 -18.26 1.00
C ASP A 17 -10.09 -17.58 0.57
N LEU A 18 -10.61 -16.64 1.38
CA LEU A 18 -11.79 -15.85 1.12
C LEU A 18 -11.46 -14.37 1.15
N PHE A 19 -11.52 -13.73 -0.02
CA PHE A 19 -11.35 -12.28 -0.15
C PHE A 19 -12.67 -11.63 -0.53
N THR A 20 -12.87 -10.40 -0.08
CA THR A 20 -14.16 -9.72 -0.19
C THR A 20 -14.01 -8.33 -0.81
N ILE A 21 -15.05 -7.89 -1.51
CA ILE A 21 -15.30 -6.49 -1.87
C ILE A 21 -16.49 -6.02 -1.04
N ASN A 22 -16.29 -4.99 -0.21
CA ASN A 22 -17.31 -4.46 0.70
C ASN A 22 -17.97 -5.56 1.58
N GLY A 23 -17.14 -6.50 2.08
CA GLY A 23 -17.59 -7.60 2.94
C GLY A 23 -18.32 -8.75 2.21
N LYS A 24 -18.39 -8.75 0.89
CA LYS A 24 -19.04 -9.77 0.07
C LYS A 24 -18.06 -10.42 -0.89
N SER A 25 -18.30 -11.68 -1.27
CA SER A 25 -17.44 -12.46 -2.18
C SER A 25 -18.27 -13.19 -3.23
N GLY A 26 -17.67 -13.39 -4.41
CA GLY A 26 -18.30 -14.09 -5.53
C GLY A 26 -19.57 -13.41 -5.99
N ASP A 27 -20.63 -14.19 -6.19
CA ASP A 27 -21.94 -13.71 -6.68
C ASP A 27 -22.69 -12.80 -5.70
N LEU A 28 -22.22 -12.69 -4.44
CA LEU A 28 -22.77 -11.79 -3.46
C LEU A 28 -22.25 -10.35 -3.57
N VAL A 29 -21.19 -10.12 -4.35
CA VAL A 29 -20.66 -8.78 -4.59
C VAL A 29 -21.66 -7.99 -5.42
N GLU A 30 -22.08 -6.83 -4.89
CA GLU A 30 -23.05 -5.99 -5.59
C GLU A 30 -22.45 -5.36 -6.86
N PRO A 31 -23.20 -5.35 -7.96
CA PRO A 31 -22.73 -4.74 -9.20
C PRO A 31 -22.61 -3.21 -9.06
N LEU A 32 -21.63 -2.66 -9.76
CA LEU A 32 -21.46 -1.22 -9.96
C LEU A 32 -22.44 -0.78 -11.06
N LYS A 33 -23.58 -0.23 -10.68
CA LYS A 33 -24.60 0.25 -11.64
C LYS A 33 -24.22 1.60 -12.20
N VAL A 34 -24.20 1.70 -13.54
CA VAL A 34 -23.79 2.89 -14.25
C VAL A 34 -24.72 3.16 -15.46
N ASN A 35 -24.85 4.42 -15.86
CA ASN A 35 -25.46 4.80 -17.12
C ASN A 35 -24.35 5.08 -18.14
N LYS A 36 -24.66 4.88 -19.44
CA LYS A 36 -23.75 5.27 -20.50
C LYS A 36 -23.47 6.78 -20.44
N GLY A 37 -22.18 7.14 -20.35
CA GLY A 37 -21.70 8.50 -20.25
C GLY A 37 -21.38 8.96 -18.83
N ASP A 38 -21.74 8.19 -17.80
CA ASP A 38 -21.40 8.53 -16.43
C ASP A 38 -19.89 8.63 -16.24
N LYS A 39 -19.45 9.63 -15.49
CA LYS A 39 -18.10 9.69 -14.93
C LYS A 39 -18.09 8.98 -13.59
N VAL A 40 -17.37 7.89 -13.54
CA VAL A 40 -17.29 7.02 -12.37
C VAL A 40 -15.98 7.23 -11.64
N ARG A 41 -16.03 7.46 -10.33
CA ARG A 41 -14.86 7.45 -9.45
C ARG A 41 -14.96 6.25 -8.51
N LEU A 42 -14.03 5.31 -8.66
CA LEU A 42 -13.86 4.21 -7.73
C LEU A 42 -12.80 4.59 -6.70
N ARG A 43 -13.14 4.42 -5.43
CA ARG A 43 -12.21 4.56 -4.31
C ARG A 43 -11.85 3.18 -3.80
N LEU A 44 -10.67 2.73 -4.14
CA LEU A 44 -10.13 1.45 -3.71
C LEU A 44 -9.40 1.62 -2.38
N VAL A 45 -9.77 0.82 -1.40
CA VAL A 45 -9.12 0.76 -0.08
C VAL A 45 -8.78 -0.68 0.20
N ASN A 46 -7.51 -0.99 0.34
CA ASN A 46 -7.12 -2.31 0.81
C ASN A 46 -7.09 -2.34 2.34
N ALA A 47 -8.16 -2.91 2.92
CA ALA A 47 -8.30 -3.11 4.36
C ALA A 47 -8.00 -4.56 4.78
N GLY A 48 -7.36 -5.33 3.89
CA GLY A 48 -6.98 -6.73 4.12
C GLY A 48 -5.51 -6.89 4.47
N TYR A 49 -5.06 -8.14 4.57
CA TYR A 49 -3.67 -8.50 4.89
C TYR A 49 -2.78 -8.68 3.65
N LEU A 50 -3.36 -8.94 2.49
CA LEU A 50 -2.61 -9.23 1.27
C LEU A 50 -2.67 -8.10 0.27
N SER A 51 -1.62 -7.99 -0.54
CA SER A 51 -1.64 -7.12 -1.72
C SER A 51 -2.53 -7.72 -2.81
N HIS A 52 -3.28 -6.86 -3.50
CA HIS A 52 -4.15 -7.20 -4.60
C HIS A 52 -3.73 -6.50 -5.89
N ASP A 53 -3.94 -7.14 -7.03
CA ASP A 53 -3.66 -6.60 -8.36
C ASP A 53 -5.00 -6.30 -9.05
N ILE A 54 -5.54 -5.12 -8.82
CA ILE A 54 -6.88 -4.73 -9.27
C ILE A 54 -6.85 -4.28 -10.73
N HIS A 55 -7.77 -4.84 -11.53
CA HIS A 55 -8.00 -4.46 -12.93
C HIS A 55 -9.44 -3.99 -13.15
N VAL A 56 -9.60 -2.94 -13.93
CA VAL A 56 -10.90 -2.46 -14.44
C VAL A 56 -10.97 -2.82 -15.93
N HIS A 57 -11.75 -3.84 -16.25
CA HIS A 57 -11.87 -4.35 -17.62
C HIS A 57 -12.63 -3.39 -18.54
N GLY A 58 -12.25 -3.39 -19.80
CA GLY A 58 -13.00 -2.75 -20.88
C GLY A 58 -13.05 -1.23 -20.90
N HIS A 59 -12.38 -0.57 -19.97
CA HIS A 59 -12.40 0.89 -19.84
C HIS A 59 -11.00 1.49 -19.83
N ASP A 60 -10.88 2.70 -20.41
CA ASP A 60 -9.71 3.55 -20.18
C ASP A 60 -9.87 4.23 -18.83
N ILE A 61 -8.93 4.01 -17.94
CA ILE A 61 -8.97 4.55 -16.58
C ILE A 61 -7.86 5.56 -16.33
N LYS A 62 -8.06 6.43 -15.35
CA LYS A 62 -7.01 7.29 -14.77
C LYS A 62 -6.91 7.00 -13.29
N VAL A 63 -5.70 6.88 -12.78
CA VAL A 63 -5.45 6.95 -11.34
C VAL A 63 -5.33 8.43 -10.97
N ILE A 64 -6.32 8.96 -10.26
CA ILE A 64 -6.41 10.40 -9.98
C ILE A 64 -5.86 10.80 -8.62
N ALA A 65 -5.77 9.84 -7.69
CA ALA A 65 -5.18 10.05 -6.38
C ALA A 65 -4.61 8.74 -5.81
N THR A 66 -3.63 8.86 -4.94
CA THR A 66 -3.10 7.79 -4.09
C THR A 66 -3.04 8.29 -2.64
N ASP A 67 -3.56 7.50 -1.69
CA ASP A 67 -3.73 7.84 -0.27
C ASP A 67 -4.41 9.22 -0.05
N GLY A 68 -5.38 9.54 -0.93
CA GLY A 68 -6.09 10.82 -0.91
C GLY A 68 -5.33 11.98 -1.52
N GLN A 69 -4.07 11.80 -1.95
CA GLN A 69 -3.24 12.85 -2.55
C GLN A 69 -3.34 12.83 -4.08
N PRO A 70 -3.55 13.98 -4.74
CA PRO A 70 -3.80 14.02 -6.18
C PRO A 70 -2.56 13.70 -7.01
N ILE A 71 -2.77 13.03 -8.14
CA ILE A 71 -1.77 12.81 -9.18
C ILE A 71 -1.82 14.01 -10.15
N ASN A 72 -0.65 14.56 -10.48
CA ASN A 72 -0.54 15.66 -11.42
C ASN A 72 -0.74 15.17 -12.86
N ASP A 73 -1.74 15.70 -13.55
CA ASP A 73 -2.10 15.39 -14.94
C ASP A 73 -2.11 13.87 -15.23
N PRO A 74 -3.01 13.13 -14.57
CA PRO A 74 -3.10 11.67 -14.71
C PRO A 74 -3.44 11.29 -16.14
N LYS A 75 -2.75 10.28 -16.68
CA LYS A 75 -2.94 9.79 -18.04
C LYS A 75 -3.90 8.61 -18.08
N PHE A 76 -4.59 8.46 -19.21
CA PHE A 76 -5.36 7.24 -19.44
C PHE A 76 -4.43 6.04 -19.56
N ILE A 77 -4.82 4.96 -18.92
CA ILE A 77 -4.22 3.63 -19.03
C ILE A 77 -5.32 2.61 -19.33
N ARG A 78 -4.94 1.55 -20.04
CA ARG A 78 -5.80 0.42 -20.35
C ARG A 78 -5.03 -0.86 -20.13
N ASP A 79 -5.74 -1.93 -19.73
CA ASP A 79 -5.19 -3.28 -19.59
C ASP A 79 -3.92 -3.32 -18.73
N LYS A 80 -3.98 -2.61 -17.60
CA LYS A 80 -2.95 -2.64 -16.55
C LYS A 80 -3.59 -2.90 -15.20
N VAL A 81 -2.90 -3.67 -14.37
CA VAL A 81 -3.29 -3.85 -12.97
C VAL A 81 -2.68 -2.77 -12.10
N ILE A 82 -3.44 -2.37 -11.09
CA ILE A 82 -3.00 -1.50 -10.01
C ILE A 82 -2.74 -2.40 -8.81
N SER A 83 -1.46 -2.54 -8.43
CA SER A 83 -1.11 -3.22 -7.18
C SER A 83 -1.48 -2.32 -6.01
N ILE A 84 -2.26 -2.86 -5.07
CA ILE A 84 -2.69 -2.15 -3.86
C ILE A 84 -2.34 -3.00 -2.64
N ALA A 85 -1.40 -2.54 -1.84
CA ALA A 85 -0.96 -3.21 -0.62
C ALA A 85 -1.85 -2.86 0.58
N PRO A 86 -1.80 -3.63 1.68
CA PRO A 86 -2.49 -3.31 2.92
C PRO A 86 -2.28 -1.85 3.34
N GLY A 87 -3.38 -1.16 3.65
CA GLY A 87 -3.36 0.26 4.03
C GLY A 87 -3.32 1.26 2.87
N GLU A 88 -2.95 0.87 1.66
CA GLU A 88 -2.95 1.77 0.50
C GLU A 88 -4.37 2.07 0.01
N ARG A 89 -4.53 3.26 -0.56
CA ARG A 89 -5.78 3.70 -1.21
C ARG A 89 -5.46 4.27 -2.57
N TYR A 90 -6.32 3.98 -3.56
CA TYR A 90 -6.24 4.53 -4.90
C TYR A 90 -7.61 5.01 -5.35
N ASP A 91 -7.68 6.20 -5.92
CA ASP A 91 -8.87 6.69 -6.58
C ASP A 91 -8.69 6.59 -8.09
N ILE A 92 -9.62 5.91 -8.75
CA ILE A 92 -9.63 5.69 -10.19
C ILE A 92 -10.82 6.43 -10.79
N GLU A 93 -10.63 7.03 -11.95
CA GLU A 93 -11.72 7.63 -12.73
C GLU A 93 -11.81 6.97 -14.11
N PHE A 94 -13.02 6.67 -14.55
CA PHE A 94 -13.30 6.30 -15.94
C PHE A 94 -14.65 6.84 -16.40
N THR A 95 -14.86 6.90 -17.74
CA THR A 95 -16.16 7.17 -18.32
C THR A 95 -16.83 5.86 -18.71
N ALA A 96 -18.05 5.65 -18.28
CA ALA A 96 -18.85 4.49 -18.60
C ALA A 96 -19.33 4.58 -20.06
N ASN A 97 -18.48 4.16 -21.01
CA ASN A 97 -18.73 4.30 -22.45
C ASN A 97 -18.71 2.97 -23.23
N ASN A 98 -18.58 1.86 -22.52
CA ASN A 98 -18.53 0.51 -23.09
C ASN A 98 -19.63 -0.37 -22.48
N THR A 99 -20.77 -0.46 -23.14
CA THR A 99 -22.01 -1.05 -22.62
C THR A 99 -22.05 -2.60 -22.61
N GLU A 100 -20.91 -3.24 -22.60
CA GLU A 100 -20.80 -4.69 -22.39
C GLU A 100 -20.67 -5.02 -20.89
N LYS A 101 -20.71 -6.31 -20.57
CA LYS A 101 -20.50 -6.75 -19.18
C LYS A 101 -19.01 -6.77 -18.87
N TRP A 102 -18.61 -5.91 -17.95
CA TRP A 102 -17.25 -5.78 -17.52
C TRP A 102 -17.10 -6.01 -16.02
N TYR A 103 -15.86 -6.08 -15.55
CA TYR A 103 -15.55 -6.39 -14.18
C TYR A 103 -14.49 -5.45 -13.63
N VAL A 104 -14.57 -5.24 -12.33
CA VAL A 104 -13.43 -4.84 -11.49
C VAL A 104 -13.06 -6.07 -10.68
N GLU A 105 -11.85 -6.61 -10.88
CA GLU A 105 -11.46 -7.86 -10.24
C GLU A 105 -9.97 -7.89 -9.86
N ASP A 106 -9.63 -8.81 -8.95
CA ASP A 106 -8.27 -9.08 -8.54
C ASP A 106 -7.62 -10.12 -9.46
N HIS A 107 -6.49 -9.76 -10.08
CA HIS A 107 -5.65 -10.61 -10.92
C HIS A 107 -4.44 -11.19 -10.18
N SER A 108 -4.39 -11.05 -8.85
CA SER A 108 -3.32 -11.67 -8.06
C SER A 108 -3.38 -13.21 -8.15
N ALA A 109 -2.26 -13.86 -7.85
CA ALA A 109 -2.19 -15.32 -7.84
C ALA A 109 -2.80 -15.96 -6.57
N ASN A 110 -3.39 -15.16 -5.67
CA ASN A 110 -3.97 -15.63 -4.42
C ASN A 110 -5.21 -16.50 -4.65
N LYS A 111 -5.38 -17.56 -3.87
CA LYS A 111 -6.51 -18.51 -4.02
C LYS A 111 -7.88 -17.82 -3.87
N GLY A 112 -7.97 -16.82 -2.99
CA GLY A 112 -9.20 -16.05 -2.74
C GLY A 112 -9.51 -14.97 -3.76
N ALA A 113 -8.60 -14.67 -4.69
CA ALA A 113 -8.75 -13.59 -5.68
C ALA A 113 -10.02 -13.73 -6.51
N LYS A 114 -10.41 -14.95 -6.85
CA LYS A 114 -11.64 -15.23 -7.64
C LYS A 114 -12.92 -14.71 -6.99
N GLY A 115 -12.94 -14.54 -5.66
CA GLY A 115 -14.06 -13.98 -4.93
C GLY A 115 -14.15 -12.46 -5.01
N MET A 116 -13.06 -11.79 -5.42
CA MET A 116 -12.97 -10.34 -5.53
C MET A 116 -13.28 -9.88 -6.96
N LYS A 117 -14.57 -9.97 -7.35
CA LYS A 117 -15.04 -9.63 -8.67
C LYS A 117 -16.35 -8.85 -8.57
N ALA A 118 -16.33 -7.59 -8.96
CA ALA A 118 -17.53 -6.74 -9.06
C ALA A 118 -17.90 -6.52 -10.52
N VAL A 119 -19.17 -6.71 -10.87
CA VAL A 119 -19.70 -6.44 -12.21
C VAL A 119 -19.89 -4.95 -12.42
N ILE A 120 -19.47 -4.40 -13.55
CA ILE A 120 -19.91 -3.09 -14.05
C ILE A 120 -21.17 -3.32 -14.89
N GLU A 121 -22.32 -2.91 -14.36
CA GLU A 121 -23.65 -3.13 -14.95
C GLU A 121 -24.19 -1.84 -15.53
N TYR A 122 -24.45 -1.83 -16.83
CA TYR A 122 -25.06 -0.68 -17.50
C TYR A 122 -26.58 -0.77 -17.46
N ASP A 123 -27.26 0.32 -17.08
CA ASP A 123 -28.71 0.38 -17.08
C ASP A 123 -29.29 0.10 -18.46
N GLY A 124 -30.34 -0.74 -18.54
CA GLY A 124 -31.00 -1.16 -19.78
C GLY A 124 -30.18 -2.11 -20.64
N SER A 125 -29.02 -2.60 -20.21
CA SER A 125 -28.24 -3.63 -20.95
C SER A 125 -28.94 -4.99 -20.86
N LYS A 126 -29.17 -5.60 -22.03
CA LYS A 126 -29.62 -7.01 -22.16
C LYS A 126 -28.43 -7.92 -21.87
N GLU A 127 -28.65 -9.23 -21.65
CA GLU A 127 -27.64 -10.24 -21.40
C GLU A 127 -26.34 -9.96 -22.17
N MET A 128 -25.32 -9.55 -21.44
CA MET A 128 -24.04 -9.17 -22.02
C MET A 128 -23.14 -10.38 -22.06
N LYS A 129 -22.38 -10.53 -23.17
CA LYS A 129 -21.37 -11.57 -23.28
C LYS A 129 -20.23 -11.24 -22.32
N ASP A 130 -19.83 -12.24 -21.53
CA ASP A 130 -18.63 -12.15 -20.71
C ASP A 130 -17.41 -12.10 -21.63
N LYS A 131 -16.63 -11.03 -21.54
CA LYS A 131 -15.41 -10.84 -22.32
C LYS A 131 -14.15 -10.81 -21.45
N ALA A 132 -14.29 -10.97 -20.13
CA ALA A 132 -13.15 -11.03 -19.25
C ALA A 132 -12.32 -12.30 -19.56
N ASN A 133 -11.07 -12.10 -19.93
CA ASN A 133 -10.14 -13.20 -20.16
C ASN A 133 -9.36 -13.46 -18.85
N GLU A 134 -9.81 -14.42 -18.04
CA GLU A 134 -9.23 -14.76 -16.72
C GLU A 134 -7.74 -15.17 -16.78
N LYS A 135 -7.19 -15.43 -17.96
CA LYS A 135 -5.83 -15.96 -18.14
C LYS A 135 -4.82 -14.91 -18.60
N GLU A 136 -5.25 -13.67 -18.80
CA GLU A 136 -4.36 -12.64 -19.31
C GLU A 136 -3.43 -12.12 -18.23
N LYS A 137 -2.12 -12.27 -18.43
CA LYS A 137 -1.10 -11.69 -17.55
C LYS A 137 -0.91 -10.22 -17.94
N LEU A 138 -1.56 -9.33 -17.20
CA LEU A 138 -1.50 -7.90 -17.43
C LEU A 138 -0.26 -7.26 -16.80
N PRO A 139 0.31 -6.22 -17.44
CA PRO A 139 1.41 -5.47 -16.87
C PRO A 139 0.93 -4.64 -15.67
N LYS A 140 1.80 -4.51 -14.66
CA LYS A 140 1.54 -3.62 -13.52
C LYS A 140 1.76 -2.16 -13.90
N LEU A 141 0.92 -1.28 -13.34
CA LEU A 141 1.13 0.16 -13.45
C LEU A 141 2.38 0.55 -12.63
N ASP A 142 3.32 1.20 -13.30
CA ASP A 142 4.49 1.80 -12.64
C ASP A 142 4.17 3.24 -12.25
N MET A 143 3.88 3.44 -10.96
CA MET A 143 3.55 4.77 -10.43
C MET A 143 4.74 5.73 -10.47
N THR A 144 5.98 5.24 -10.51
CA THR A 144 7.18 6.11 -10.58
C THR A 144 7.28 6.89 -11.89
N LYS A 145 6.55 6.44 -12.91
CA LYS A 145 6.49 7.03 -14.27
C LYS A 145 5.13 7.57 -14.64
N TYR A 146 4.15 7.44 -13.76
CA TYR A 146 2.77 7.79 -14.06
C TYR A 146 2.46 9.26 -13.78
N GLY A 147 1.56 9.84 -14.60
CA GLY A 147 1.22 11.26 -14.56
C GLY A 147 2.30 12.16 -15.16
N ALA A 148 2.11 13.48 -15.07
CA ALA A 148 3.07 14.44 -15.61
C ALA A 148 4.06 14.89 -14.53
N LYS A 149 5.32 14.99 -14.90
CA LYS A 149 6.37 15.54 -14.05
C LYS A 149 6.01 16.96 -13.60
N LYS A 150 6.18 17.20 -12.32
CA LYS A 150 6.02 18.51 -11.69
C LYS A 150 7.03 18.61 -10.54
N LEU A 151 7.44 19.80 -10.20
CA LEU A 151 8.22 20.03 -8.98
C LEU A 151 7.37 19.64 -7.77
N GLY A 152 7.87 18.72 -6.97
CA GLY A 152 7.27 18.35 -5.67
C GLY A 152 7.68 19.31 -4.57
N SER A 153 7.22 19.06 -3.36
CA SER A 153 7.60 19.84 -2.17
C SER A 153 9.04 19.57 -1.73
N PHE A 154 9.58 18.41 -2.11
CA PHE A 154 10.92 17.95 -1.73
C PHE A 154 11.71 17.48 -2.95
N THR A 155 13.04 17.60 -2.88
CA THR A 155 13.99 17.10 -3.88
C THR A 155 15.05 16.21 -3.21
N LEU A 156 15.74 15.38 -4.00
CA LEU A 156 16.82 14.51 -3.47
C LEU A 156 18.02 15.32 -2.94
N GLU A 157 18.32 16.45 -3.57
CA GLU A 157 19.53 17.23 -3.34
C GLU A 157 19.37 18.35 -2.31
N GLN A 158 18.13 18.68 -1.89
CA GLN A 158 17.94 19.72 -0.87
C GLN A 158 18.55 19.30 0.46
N GLN A 159 18.85 20.28 1.28
CA GLN A 159 19.29 20.02 2.65
C GLN A 159 18.11 19.59 3.52
N TYR A 160 18.30 18.51 4.25
CA TYR A 160 17.35 17.98 5.24
C TYR A 160 17.89 18.23 6.64
N THR A 161 16.99 18.56 7.57
CA THR A 161 17.34 18.75 8.98
C THR A 161 17.74 17.43 9.62
N ALA A 162 17.09 16.34 9.18
CA ALA A 162 17.33 15.00 9.68
C ALA A 162 17.25 13.96 8.54
N THR A 163 18.11 12.96 8.60
CA THR A 163 18.11 11.83 7.64
C THR A 163 18.23 10.52 8.40
N TYR A 164 17.36 9.57 8.07
CA TYR A 164 17.29 8.25 8.72
C TYR A 164 17.33 7.13 7.69
N ASN A 165 17.90 5.99 8.09
CA ASN A 165 17.84 4.75 7.32
C ASN A 165 17.01 3.73 8.10
N MET A 166 16.13 3.03 7.39
CA MET A 166 15.30 1.96 7.92
C MET A 166 15.51 0.71 7.06
N ASP A 167 16.33 -0.21 7.52
CA ASP A 167 16.47 -1.56 6.96
C ASP A 167 15.37 -2.45 7.54
N LEU A 168 14.42 -2.83 6.69
CA LEU A 168 13.28 -3.69 7.02
C LEU A 168 13.66 -5.13 6.72
N ASN A 169 13.46 -6.05 7.68
CA ASN A 169 13.87 -7.43 7.45
C ASN A 169 12.99 -8.42 8.22
N THR A 170 12.89 -9.62 7.66
CA THR A 170 12.30 -10.80 8.30
C THR A 170 13.41 -11.68 8.81
N GLN A 171 13.38 -12.07 10.08
CA GLN A 171 14.42 -12.84 10.76
C GLN A 171 13.80 -13.90 11.66
N MET A 172 14.58 -14.95 11.92
CA MET A 172 14.24 -15.93 12.95
C MET A 172 14.87 -15.53 14.29
N ASN A 173 14.08 -15.49 15.33
CA ASN A 173 14.51 -15.35 16.72
C ASN A 173 14.15 -16.64 17.47
N GLY A 174 15.11 -17.56 17.57
CA GLY A 174 14.81 -18.92 18.00
C GLY A 174 13.89 -19.64 17.00
N ASN A 175 12.71 -20.03 17.45
CA ASN A 175 11.68 -20.67 16.61
C ASN A 175 10.60 -19.71 16.12
N GLU A 176 10.66 -18.45 16.48
CA GLU A 176 9.67 -17.43 16.11
C GLU A 176 10.18 -16.55 14.97
N MET A 177 9.28 -16.20 14.05
CA MET A 177 9.56 -15.22 13.00
C MET A 177 9.33 -13.83 13.59
N VAL A 178 10.29 -12.94 13.41
CA VAL A 178 10.21 -11.54 13.85
C VAL A 178 10.50 -10.62 12.69
N TYR A 179 9.91 -9.45 12.72
CA TYR A 179 10.03 -8.44 11.68
C TYR A 179 10.72 -7.21 12.26
N THR A 180 11.87 -6.88 11.71
CA THR A 180 12.81 -5.95 12.32
C THR A 180 12.94 -4.65 11.52
N ILE A 181 13.21 -3.56 12.23
CA ILE A 181 13.74 -2.31 11.69
C ILE A 181 15.16 -2.14 12.24
N ASN A 182 16.14 -2.06 11.35
CA ASN A 182 17.57 -1.96 11.71
C ASN A 182 18.05 -3.09 12.65
N GLY A 183 17.50 -4.31 12.45
CA GLY A 183 17.85 -5.50 13.24
C GLY A 183 17.24 -5.56 14.64
N LYS A 184 16.37 -4.63 15.01
CA LYS A 184 15.65 -4.56 16.28
C LYS A 184 14.15 -4.79 16.08
N VAL A 185 13.46 -5.18 17.15
CA VAL A 185 12.00 -5.29 17.22
C VAL A 185 11.45 -4.31 18.25
N PHE A 186 10.20 -3.88 18.09
CA PHE A 186 9.53 -3.05 19.10
C PHE A 186 9.47 -3.80 20.44
N PRO A 187 9.74 -3.17 21.62
CA PRO A 187 9.96 -1.73 21.81
C PRO A 187 11.42 -1.25 21.71
N ASP A 188 12.37 -2.11 21.33
CA ASP A 188 13.80 -1.79 21.36
C ASP A 188 14.30 -1.00 20.13
N ILE A 189 13.40 -0.69 19.18
CA ILE A 189 13.70 0.14 18.02
C ILE A 189 13.83 1.59 18.45
N ASP A 190 14.93 2.25 18.04
CA ASP A 190 15.12 3.68 18.32
C ASP A 190 14.06 4.51 17.57
N PRO A 191 13.35 5.43 18.24
CA PRO A 191 12.42 6.32 17.59
C PRO A 191 13.16 7.30 16.66
N ILE A 192 12.44 7.89 15.70
CA ILE A 192 12.93 8.98 14.85
C ILE A 192 12.67 10.30 15.57
N PRO A 193 13.68 10.91 16.24
CA PRO A 193 13.49 12.16 16.94
C PRO A 193 13.39 13.33 15.96
N VAL A 194 12.35 14.15 16.11
CA VAL A 194 12.11 15.34 15.28
C VAL A 194 11.72 16.53 16.15
N LYS A 195 11.79 17.73 15.57
CA LYS A 195 11.18 18.95 16.10
C LYS A 195 10.19 19.51 15.09
N LYS A 196 9.24 20.29 15.55
CA LYS A 196 8.31 20.96 14.65
C LYS A 196 9.06 21.81 13.62
N GLY A 197 8.77 21.58 12.34
CA GLY A 197 9.37 22.26 11.19
C GLY A 197 10.58 21.55 10.60
N ASP A 198 11.05 20.44 11.19
CA ASP A 198 12.14 19.66 10.60
C ASP A 198 11.74 19.11 9.23
N LEU A 199 12.69 19.20 8.29
CA LEU A 199 12.62 18.52 7.01
C LEU A 199 13.31 17.17 7.14
N VAL A 200 12.53 16.12 7.10
CA VAL A 200 13.00 14.76 7.37
C VAL A 200 13.06 13.94 6.07
N LYS A 201 14.19 13.28 5.86
CA LYS A 201 14.36 12.31 4.78
C LYS A 201 14.58 10.91 5.37
N VAL A 202 13.82 9.92 4.89
CA VAL A 202 13.96 8.53 5.32
C VAL A 202 14.27 7.67 4.10
N LYS A 203 15.33 6.88 4.20
CA LYS A 203 15.65 5.81 3.27
C LYS A 203 15.09 4.51 3.83
N LEU A 204 14.17 3.89 3.11
CA LEU A 204 13.54 2.60 3.41
C LEU A 204 14.15 1.54 2.50
N VAL A 205 14.60 0.43 3.06
CA VAL A 205 15.20 -0.69 2.29
C VAL A 205 14.59 -2.00 2.76
N ASN A 206 13.94 -2.73 1.87
CA ASN A 206 13.45 -4.06 2.20
C ASN A 206 14.55 -5.11 1.98
N ARG A 207 15.08 -5.67 3.08
CA ARG A 207 16.10 -6.73 3.10
C ARG A 207 15.48 -8.14 3.16
N SER A 208 14.17 -8.26 3.31
CA SER A 208 13.49 -9.56 3.31
C SER A 208 13.63 -10.23 1.96
N LYS A 209 13.60 -11.56 1.96
CA LYS A 209 13.71 -12.35 0.73
C LYS A 209 12.36 -12.59 0.04
N MET A 210 11.26 -12.59 0.79
CA MET A 210 9.95 -12.99 0.30
C MET A 210 8.83 -12.04 0.73
N ASP A 211 9.02 -11.23 1.78
CA ASP A 211 7.94 -10.48 2.38
C ASP A 211 7.91 -9.04 1.86
N ASP A 212 6.73 -8.58 1.46
CA ASP A 212 6.43 -7.18 1.22
C ASP A 212 6.28 -6.45 2.56
N HIS A 213 6.68 -5.18 2.61
CA HIS A 213 6.47 -4.34 3.79
C HIS A 213 5.78 -3.03 3.40
N PRO A 214 4.44 -2.97 3.50
CA PRO A 214 3.71 -1.71 3.36
C PRO A 214 3.93 -0.84 4.61
N MET A 215 4.84 0.14 4.50
CA MET A 215 5.20 1.03 5.60
C MET A 215 4.26 2.22 5.67
N HIS A 216 3.60 2.40 6.82
CA HIS A 216 2.64 3.47 7.09
C HIS A 216 3.13 4.42 8.16
N LEU A 217 3.12 5.71 7.84
CA LEU A 217 3.44 6.80 8.75
C LEU A 217 2.15 7.51 9.19
N HIS A 218 1.85 7.45 10.49
CA HIS A 218 0.74 8.17 11.06
C HIS A 218 0.99 9.69 11.09
N GLY A 219 -0.08 10.45 11.04
CA GLY A 219 -0.08 11.89 11.26
C GLY A 219 0.59 12.75 10.18
N HIS A 220 1.27 12.15 9.20
CA HIS A 220 2.01 12.83 8.15
C HIS A 220 1.81 12.17 6.80
N PHE A 221 1.98 12.95 5.73
CA PHE A 221 2.21 12.43 4.39
C PHE A 221 3.67 12.65 4.02
N PHE A 222 4.25 11.68 3.32
CA PHE A 222 5.59 11.80 2.76
C PHE A 222 5.53 11.83 1.22
N GLN A 223 6.45 12.57 0.61
CA GLN A 223 6.68 12.51 -0.82
C GLN A 223 7.74 11.44 -1.12
N VAL A 224 7.46 10.57 -2.08
CA VAL A 224 8.45 9.61 -2.61
C VAL A 224 9.40 10.35 -3.55
N LEU A 225 10.70 10.29 -3.26
CA LEU A 225 11.75 10.99 -4.00
C LEU A 225 12.41 10.09 -5.05
N SER A 226 12.71 8.85 -4.65
CA SER A 226 13.39 7.88 -5.51
C SER A 226 12.92 6.46 -5.22
N LYS A 227 13.12 5.59 -6.22
CA LYS A 227 13.02 4.13 -6.12
C LYS A 227 14.28 3.51 -6.70
N ASP A 228 14.94 2.59 -5.96
CA ASP A 228 16.14 1.86 -6.38
C ASP A 228 17.22 2.82 -6.93
N GLY A 229 17.43 3.93 -6.21
CA GLY A 229 18.40 4.98 -6.57
C GLY A 229 17.99 5.85 -7.77
N LYS A 230 16.80 5.68 -8.34
CA LYS A 230 16.32 6.47 -9.49
C LYS A 230 15.24 7.45 -9.04
N PRO A 231 15.36 8.74 -9.40
CA PRO A 231 14.32 9.74 -9.10
C PRO A 231 12.97 9.36 -9.72
N ILE A 232 11.87 9.83 -9.10
CA ILE A 232 10.53 9.71 -9.67
C ILE A 232 10.47 10.52 -10.98
N GLU A 233 10.06 9.86 -12.07
CA GLU A 233 10.01 10.45 -13.41
C GLU A 233 8.65 11.09 -13.73
N GLY A 234 7.57 10.55 -13.15
CA GLY A 234 6.19 11.00 -13.36
C GLY A 234 5.75 12.13 -12.43
N SER A 235 4.49 12.11 -12.05
CA SER A 235 3.93 12.99 -11.02
C SER A 235 4.64 12.78 -9.69
N PRO A 236 4.84 13.83 -8.88
CA PRO A 236 5.19 13.63 -7.47
C PRO A 236 4.18 12.68 -6.82
N ILE A 237 4.68 11.69 -6.11
CA ILE A 237 3.88 10.71 -5.38
C ILE A 237 3.90 11.11 -3.91
N VAL A 238 2.73 11.48 -3.38
CA VAL A 238 2.56 11.79 -1.96
C VAL A 238 1.67 10.73 -1.35
N LYS A 239 2.12 10.09 -0.27
CA LYS A 239 1.46 8.95 0.36
C LYS A 239 1.65 8.99 1.88
N ASP A 240 0.87 8.22 2.58
CA ASP A 240 1.13 7.85 3.98
C ASP A 240 1.49 6.37 4.13
N THR A 241 1.22 5.56 3.09
CA THR A 241 1.51 4.12 3.08
C THR A 241 2.24 3.76 1.78
N LEU A 242 3.40 3.13 1.89
CA LEU A 242 4.24 2.74 0.75
C LEU A 242 4.67 1.29 0.87
N ASN A 243 4.30 0.48 -0.11
CA ASN A 243 4.73 -0.92 -0.17
C ASN A 243 6.14 -1.06 -0.72
N LEU A 244 7.00 -1.76 0.01
CA LEU A 244 8.33 -2.17 -0.43
C LEU A 244 8.35 -3.66 -0.68
N LYS A 245 8.61 -4.08 -1.90
CA LYS A 245 8.84 -5.48 -2.26
C LYS A 245 10.24 -5.93 -1.87
N PRO A 246 10.50 -7.24 -1.79
CA PRO A 246 11.83 -7.77 -1.54
C PRO A 246 12.91 -7.13 -2.42
N GLY A 247 13.94 -6.57 -1.78
CA GLY A 247 15.06 -5.92 -2.45
C GLY A 247 14.83 -4.49 -2.93
N GLU A 248 13.61 -3.95 -2.83
CA GLU A 248 13.35 -2.55 -3.20
C GLU A 248 13.86 -1.57 -2.14
N GLU A 249 14.30 -0.41 -2.61
CA GLU A 249 14.62 0.73 -1.76
C GLU A 249 13.90 1.99 -2.23
N TYR A 250 13.49 2.81 -1.26
CA TYR A 250 12.89 4.11 -1.53
C TYR A 250 13.49 5.19 -0.64
N GLU A 251 13.61 6.39 -1.16
CA GLU A 251 13.81 7.59 -0.37
C GLU A 251 12.51 8.38 -0.33
N VAL A 252 12.08 8.74 0.87
CA VAL A 252 10.88 9.54 1.11
C VAL A 252 11.21 10.74 1.96
N ALA A 253 10.44 11.81 1.84
CA ALA A 253 10.61 13.00 2.67
C ALA A 253 9.29 13.57 3.14
N PHE A 254 9.30 14.12 4.35
CA PHE A 254 8.16 14.82 4.93
C PHE A 254 8.61 16.01 5.77
N VAL A 255 7.69 16.93 6.07
CA VAL A 255 7.89 17.96 7.07
C VAL A 255 7.25 17.50 8.38
N ALA A 256 7.96 17.66 9.47
CA ALA A 256 7.45 17.42 10.82
C ALA A 256 6.58 18.62 11.26
N ASP A 257 5.33 18.67 10.79
CA ASP A 257 4.41 19.79 11.01
C ASP A 257 3.23 19.49 11.95
N ASN A 258 3.14 18.25 12.43
CA ASN A 258 2.08 17.77 13.30
C ASN A 258 2.66 17.22 14.62
N PRO A 259 2.90 18.04 15.65
CA PRO A 259 3.52 17.60 16.89
C PRO A 259 2.75 16.49 17.60
N GLY A 260 3.47 15.42 17.99
CA GLY A 260 2.90 14.22 18.62
C GLY A 260 3.93 13.10 18.71
N ASP A 261 3.46 11.92 19.13
CA ASP A 261 4.18 10.65 19.01
C ASP A 261 3.43 9.82 17.99
N TRP A 262 4.02 9.62 16.81
CA TRP A 262 3.35 9.03 15.67
C TRP A 262 3.96 7.69 15.30
N MET A 263 3.14 6.65 15.21
CA MET A 263 3.62 5.34 14.76
C MET A 263 4.11 5.40 13.32
N PHE A 264 5.22 4.71 13.06
CA PHE A 264 5.71 4.38 11.73
C PHE A 264 5.93 2.87 11.68
N HIS A 265 5.05 2.15 11.01
CA HIS A 265 4.97 0.70 11.14
C HIS A 265 4.64 0.02 9.81
N CYS A 266 4.89 -1.28 9.73
CA CYS A 266 4.37 -2.10 8.65
C CYS A 266 2.85 -2.23 8.78
N HIS A 267 2.10 -2.03 7.70
CA HIS A 267 0.65 -2.16 7.70
C HIS A 267 0.17 -3.60 7.40
N ASP A 268 1.10 -4.55 7.20
CA ASP A 268 0.82 -5.93 7.50
C ASP A 268 0.83 -6.06 9.03
N LEU A 269 -0.35 -6.29 9.62
CA LEU A 269 -0.51 -6.26 11.06
C LEU A 269 0.23 -7.41 11.76
N HIS A 270 0.46 -8.53 11.06
CA HIS A 270 1.31 -9.61 11.60
C HIS A 270 2.75 -9.15 11.73
N HIS A 271 3.27 -8.40 10.73
CA HIS A 271 4.62 -7.84 10.80
C HIS A 271 4.73 -6.79 11.91
N ALA A 272 3.71 -5.96 12.06
CA ALA A 272 3.65 -4.96 13.13
C ALA A 272 3.61 -5.62 14.51
N SER A 273 2.71 -6.60 14.72
CA SER A 273 2.57 -7.29 16.01
C SER A 273 3.81 -8.11 16.38
N ALA A 274 4.58 -8.58 15.38
CA ALA A 274 5.84 -9.30 15.56
C ALA A 274 7.08 -8.39 15.50
N GLY A 275 6.92 -7.05 15.64
CA GLY A 275 7.99 -6.13 15.98
C GLY A 275 8.31 -5.00 14.99
N MET A 276 7.71 -4.94 13.77
CA MET A 276 8.03 -3.90 12.78
C MET A 276 7.26 -2.61 13.05
N VAL A 277 7.56 -1.97 14.17
CA VAL A 277 6.96 -0.71 14.64
C VAL A 277 8.04 0.20 15.18
N THR A 278 8.07 1.46 14.76
CA THR A 278 8.83 2.55 15.39
C THR A 278 7.95 3.78 15.53
N GLU A 279 8.50 4.88 16.02
CA GLU A 279 7.81 6.14 16.25
C GLU A 279 8.55 7.30 15.62
N VAL A 280 7.80 8.24 15.04
CA VAL A 280 8.28 9.62 14.83
C VAL A 280 7.92 10.41 16.08
N LYS A 281 8.93 10.77 16.86
CA LYS A 281 8.78 11.36 18.19
C LYS A 281 9.23 12.81 18.21
N TYR A 282 8.28 13.69 18.51
CA TYR A 282 8.59 15.12 18.65
C TYR A 282 9.23 15.40 20.00
N THR A 283 10.50 15.84 19.98
CA THR A 283 11.28 16.12 21.19
C THR A 283 10.87 17.42 21.89
N ASP A 284 10.12 18.26 21.20
CA ASP A 284 9.52 19.51 21.68
C ASP A 284 8.02 19.39 22.02
N TYR A 285 7.48 18.16 21.96
CA TYR A 285 6.10 17.87 22.35
C TYR A 285 6.07 17.09 23.67
N LYS A 286 5.13 17.43 24.51
CA LYS A 286 4.83 16.67 25.72
C LYS A 286 3.37 16.26 25.71
N SER A 287 3.13 14.95 25.71
CA SER A 287 1.80 14.38 25.84
C SER A 287 1.31 14.52 27.30
N ASP A 288 0.06 14.94 27.49
CA ASP A 288 -0.64 14.86 28.77
C ASP A 288 -1.24 13.45 29.00
N TYR A 289 -1.20 12.58 27.97
CA TYR A 289 -1.67 11.20 28.07
C TYR A 289 -0.64 10.33 28.79
N VAL A 290 -1.11 9.62 29.81
CA VAL A 290 -0.32 8.59 30.51
C VAL A 290 -0.88 7.25 30.15
N PRO A 291 -0.11 6.39 29.42
CA PRO A 291 -0.57 5.04 29.09
C PRO A 291 -0.87 4.22 30.35
N ASP A 292 -1.96 3.48 30.35
CA ASP A 292 -2.19 2.47 31.38
C ASP A 292 -1.23 1.29 31.16
N PRO A 293 -0.30 1.00 32.11
CA PRO A 293 0.68 -0.06 31.95
C PRO A 293 0.06 -1.48 31.93
N ASN A 294 -1.23 -1.61 32.29
CA ASN A 294 -1.95 -2.87 32.30
C ASN A 294 -2.70 -3.14 30.96
N ILE A 295 -2.78 -2.16 30.09
CA ILE A 295 -3.37 -2.34 28.75
C ILE A 295 -2.24 -2.63 27.77
N PRO A 296 -2.21 -3.83 27.15
CA PRO A 296 -1.20 -4.13 26.15
C PRO A 296 -1.43 -3.25 24.90
N ASN A 297 -0.49 -2.34 24.64
CA ASN A 297 -0.45 -1.56 23.40
C ASN A 297 0.16 -2.40 22.28
N LYS A 298 -0.51 -3.51 21.92
CA LYS A 298 -0.15 -4.26 20.72
C LYS A 298 -1.01 -3.76 19.56
N PRO A 299 -0.47 -3.76 18.32
CA PRO A 299 -1.21 -3.31 17.13
C PRO A 299 -2.45 -4.15 16.80
N GLU A 300 -2.67 -5.27 17.49
CA GLU A 300 -3.84 -6.14 17.37
C GLU A 300 -4.57 -6.26 18.70
#